data_3b8547f83d294873c609ab592c1264d3
#
_entry.id   3b8547f83d294873c609ab592c1264d3
#
_cell.length_a   1.000
_cell.length_b   1.000
_cell.length_c   1.000
_cell.angle_alpha   90.00
_cell.angle_beta   90.00
_cell.angle_gamma   90.00
#
_symmetry.space_group_name_H-M   'P 1'
#
loop_
_entity.id
_entity.type
_entity.pdbx_description
1 polymer ?
#
loop_
_entity_poly.entity_id
_entity_poly.type
_entity_poly.pdbx_seq_one_letter_code
_entity_poly.pdbx_strand_id
1 'polypeptide(L)'
;MEDKKPIISFAGADILNGEATVIYGLDMDIYPGDFVYIVGKVGTGKTSIIRTMIAENSLHKGQGTVCGYDLVDIREKDIPYLRRKMGVVFQDFQLLMDRSVEDNLRFVLEATGWKSAEQMSKRIREVLEAVGMERKMHKMPHQLSGGEQQRIAIARSLLNDPEV
;
A
#
# COMPACT_ATOMS: atom_id res chain seq x y z
N MET A 1 -24.21 5.52 20.06
CA MET A 1 -23.32 5.81 18.92
C MET A 1 -22.10 4.95 19.18
N GLU A 2 -21.82 3.92 18.36
CA GLU A 2 -20.58 3.20 18.49
C GLU A 2 -19.44 4.18 18.19
N ASP A 3 -18.50 4.35 19.11
CA ASP A 3 -17.26 5.08 18.88
C ASP A 3 -16.48 4.37 17.77
N LYS A 4 -16.64 4.84 16.52
CA LYS A 4 -15.86 4.31 15.39
C LYS A 4 -14.40 4.61 15.67
N LYS A 5 -13.62 3.55 15.84
CA LYS A 5 -12.17 3.68 16.00
C LYS A 5 -11.53 4.02 14.64
N PRO A 6 -10.65 5.03 14.55
CA PRO A 6 -9.94 5.32 13.31
C PRO A 6 -9.09 4.12 12.88
N ILE A 7 -9.02 3.88 11.58
CA ILE A 7 -8.15 2.85 10.99
C ILE A 7 -6.72 3.38 10.80
N ILE A 8 -6.58 4.70 10.61
CA ILE A 8 -5.31 5.43 10.64
C ILE A 8 -5.49 6.62 11.57
N SER A 9 -4.54 6.82 12.49
CA SER A 9 -4.52 7.96 13.41
C SER A 9 -3.10 8.45 13.61
N PHE A 10 -2.92 9.76 13.53
CA PHE A 10 -1.69 10.46 13.93
C PHE A 10 -2.04 11.55 14.92
N ALA A 11 -1.27 11.69 15.98
CA ALA A 11 -1.43 12.75 17.00
C ALA A 11 -0.07 13.39 17.30
N GLY A 12 0.07 14.67 16.95
CA GLY A 12 1.30 15.45 17.12
C GLY A 12 2.52 14.83 16.44
N ALA A 13 2.31 14.12 15.33
CA ALA A 13 3.33 13.31 14.67
C ALA A 13 4.26 14.15 13.79
N ASP A 14 5.56 14.02 13.96
CA ASP A 14 6.54 14.60 13.05
C ASP A 14 6.90 13.58 11.95
N ILE A 15 6.70 13.98 10.67
CA ILE A 15 6.93 13.12 9.51
C ILE A 15 8.29 13.43 8.89
N LEU A 16 9.09 12.39 8.68
CA LEU A 16 10.44 12.50 8.14
C LEU A 16 10.50 12.17 6.64
N ASN A 17 11.50 12.74 5.99
CA ASN A 17 12.00 12.31 4.69
C ASN A 17 13.52 12.14 4.80
N GLY A 18 13.98 10.89 4.92
CA GLY A 18 15.32 10.61 5.40
C GLY A 18 15.49 11.11 6.83
N GLU A 19 16.51 11.93 7.09
CA GLU A 19 16.77 12.50 8.42
C GLU A 19 16.06 13.85 8.67
N ALA A 20 15.47 14.44 7.62
CA ALA A 20 14.83 15.75 7.73
C ALA A 20 13.34 15.63 8.08
N THR A 21 12.88 16.39 9.08
CA THR A 21 11.46 16.54 9.36
C THR A 21 10.83 17.47 8.30
N VAL A 22 9.84 16.96 7.58
CA VAL A 22 9.14 17.68 6.50
C VAL A 22 7.72 18.11 6.90
N ILE A 23 7.14 17.48 7.92
CA ILE A 23 5.86 17.88 8.51
C ILE A 23 6.01 17.79 10.03
N TYR A 24 5.56 18.83 10.73
CA TYR A 24 5.61 18.91 12.19
C TYR A 24 4.20 18.82 12.76
N GLY A 25 4.03 17.99 13.77
CA GLY A 25 2.79 17.93 14.56
C GLY A 25 1.56 17.54 13.74
N LEU A 26 1.66 16.52 12.89
CA LEU A 26 0.52 16.02 12.11
C LEU A 26 -0.54 15.44 13.06
N ASP A 27 -1.77 16.00 12.97
CA ASP A 27 -2.98 15.43 13.57
C ASP A 27 -3.91 14.99 12.45
N MET A 28 -4.27 13.70 12.40
CA MET A 28 -5.13 13.16 11.34
C MET A 28 -5.78 11.85 11.81
N ASP A 29 -7.09 11.74 11.65
CA ASP A 29 -7.85 10.52 11.84
C ASP A 29 -8.56 10.15 10.54
N ILE A 30 -8.44 8.89 10.12
CA ILE A 30 -9.12 8.31 8.96
C ILE A 30 -9.90 7.09 9.45
N TYR A 31 -11.18 7.02 9.09
CA TYR A 31 -12.09 5.97 9.50
C TYR A 31 -12.36 4.98 8.36
N PRO A 32 -12.74 3.74 8.67
CA PRO A 32 -13.13 2.77 7.64
C PRO A 32 -14.22 3.33 6.71
N GLY A 33 -13.96 3.30 5.40
CA GLY A 33 -14.85 3.81 4.36
C GLY A 33 -14.64 5.27 3.99
N ASP A 34 -13.73 5.98 4.66
CA ASP A 34 -13.37 7.35 4.27
C ASP A 34 -12.61 7.36 2.94
N PHE A 35 -12.82 8.45 2.19
CA PHE A 35 -12.03 8.79 1.00
C PHE A 35 -11.33 10.13 1.25
N VAL A 36 -10.00 10.09 1.38
CA VAL A 36 -9.19 11.23 1.84
C VAL A 36 -8.24 11.71 0.76
N TYR A 37 -8.25 13.01 0.45
CA TYR A 37 -7.25 13.65 -0.39
C TYR A 37 -6.18 14.35 0.46
N ILE A 38 -4.90 13.98 0.24
CA ILE A 38 -3.76 14.71 0.79
C ILE A 38 -3.29 15.70 -0.27
N VAL A 39 -3.55 16.99 -0.05
CA VAL A 39 -3.24 18.07 -0.99
C VAL A 39 -2.10 18.96 -0.49
N GLY A 40 -1.31 19.49 -1.41
CA GLY A 40 -0.20 20.39 -1.09
C GLY A 40 0.76 20.55 -2.27
N LYS A 41 1.66 21.51 -2.19
CA LYS A 41 2.70 21.76 -3.21
C LYS A 41 3.64 20.56 -3.34
N VAL A 42 4.40 20.49 -4.45
CA VAL A 42 5.47 19.50 -4.61
C VAL A 42 6.51 19.68 -3.50
N GLY A 43 6.99 18.57 -2.93
CA GLY A 43 8.02 18.60 -1.88
C GLY A 43 7.51 18.83 -0.44
N THR A 44 6.18 18.97 -0.22
CA THR A 44 5.62 19.23 1.12
C THR A 44 5.46 17.97 2.00
N GLY A 45 6.01 16.82 1.61
CA GLY A 45 5.98 15.62 2.46
C GLY A 45 4.77 14.70 2.28
N LYS A 46 3.89 14.91 1.27
CA LYS A 46 2.72 14.03 1.04
C LYS A 46 3.09 12.55 0.90
N THR A 47 4.08 12.25 0.09
CA THR A 47 4.59 10.87 -0.08
C THR A 47 5.24 10.36 1.21
N SER A 48 5.84 11.23 2.01
CA SER A 48 6.44 10.84 3.28
C SER A 48 5.40 10.42 4.31
N ILE A 49 4.18 11.00 4.29
CA ILE A 49 3.06 10.52 5.10
C ILE A 49 2.75 9.06 4.73
N ILE A 50 2.59 8.76 3.43
CA ILE A 50 2.28 7.39 2.97
C ILE A 50 3.40 6.42 3.36
N ARG A 51 4.68 6.82 3.19
CA ARG A 51 5.83 6.00 3.59
C ARG A 51 5.87 5.75 5.10
N THR A 52 5.45 6.72 5.91
CA THR A 52 5.32 6.52 7.37
C THR A 52 4.19 5.55 7.68
N MET A 53 3.05 5.64 7.00
CA MET A 53 1.92 4.71 7.19
C MET A 53 2.31 3.25 6.95
N ILE A 54 3.19 2.98 5.97
CA ILE A 54 3.68 1.62 5.67
C ILE A 54 4.96 1.25 6.42
N ALA A 55 5.33 2.04 7.44
CA ALA A 55 6.55 1.86 8.23
C ALA A 55 7.82 1.74 7.35
N GLU A 56 7.90 2.52 6.28
CA GLU A 56 9.14 2.74 5.51
C GLU A 56 9.97 3.83 6.14
N ASN A 57 9.30 4.90 6.62
CA ASN A 57 9.90 5.92 7.47
C ASN A 57 9.51 5.67 8.92
N SER A 58 10.47 5.76 9.83
CA SER A 58 10.22 5.64 11.27
C SER A 58 9.48 6.87 11.81
N LEU A 59 8.64 6.65 12.83
CA LEU A 59 7.97 7.72 13.57
C LEU A 59 8.69 7.91 14.91
N HIS A 60 9.37 9.05 15.09
CA HIS A 60 10.17 9.32 16.28
C HIS A 60 9.52 10.28 17.27
N LYS A 61 8.50 11.05 16.85
CA LYS A 61 7.80 12.01 17.69
C LYS A 61 6.31 12.00 17.38
N GLY A 62 5.50 12.17 18.42
CA GLY A 62 4.05 12.04 18.37
C GLY A 62 3.60 10.58 18.46
N GLN A 63 2.37 10.33 18.08
CA GLN A 63 1.76 9.00 18.05
C GLN A 63 1.27 8.72 16.64
N GLY A 64 1.28 7.45 16.24
CA GLY A 64 0.76 7.01 14.95
C GLY A 64 0.30 5.56 15.03
N THR A 65 -0.94 5.30 14.63
CA THR A 65 -1.48 3.95 14.51
C THR A 65 -2.05 3.72 13.13
N VAL A 66 -1.77 2.57 12.54
CA VAL A 66 -2.27 2.17 11.22
C VAL A 66 -2.73 0.72 11.28
N CYS A 67 -3.98 0.45 10.92
CA CYS A 67 -4.58 -0.90 10.93
C CYS A 67 -4.32 -1.67 12.23
N GLY A 68 -4.32 -0.96 13.37
CA GLY A 68 -4.09 -1.50 14.71
C GLY A 68 -2.63 -1.68 15.11
N TYR A 69 -1.66 -1.29 14.28
CA TYR A 69 -0.24 -1.28 14.61
C TYR A 69 0.20 0.09 15.10
N ASP A 70 0.93 0.15 16.22
CA ASP A 70 1.60 1.35 16.70
C ASP A 70 2.90 1.54 15.92
N LEU A 71 3.04 2.67 15.20
CA LEU A 71 4.19 2.94 14.34
C LEU A 71 5.44 3.35 15.13
N VAL A 72 5.29 3.80 16.40
CA VAL A 72 6.43 4.16 17.25
C VAL A 72 7.17 2.91 17.72
N ASP A 73 6.41 1.87 18.10
CA ASP A 73 6.94 0.63 18.68
C ASP A 73 6.86 -0.58 17.73
N ILE A 74 6.56 -0.36 16.43
CA ILE A 74 6.45 -1.47 15.48
C ILE A 74 7.78 -2.20 15.33
N ARG A 75 7.75 -3.52 15.53
CA ARG A 75 8.93 -4.36 15.35
C ARG A 75 9.11 -4.70 13.87
N GLU A 76 10.34 -4.80 13.40
CA GLU A 76 10.66 -5.16 11.99
C GLU A 76 9.90 -6.39 11.50
N LYS A 77 9.76 -7.42 12.35
CA LYS A 77 9.02 -8.65 12.01
C LYS A 77 7.51 -8.43 11.78
N ASP A 78 6.93 -7.36 12.31
CA ASP A 78 5.50 -7.05 12.22
C ASP A 78 5.19 -6.14 11.01
N ILE A 79 6.19 -5.43 10.45
CA ILE A 79 6.06 -4.55 9.28
C ILE A 79 5.45 -5.27 8.06
N PRO A 80 5.87 -6.51 7.70
CA PRO A 80 5.25 -7.22 6.58
C PRO A 80 3.75 -7.49 6.77
N TYR A 81 3.31 -7.68 8.00
CA TYR A 81 1.89 -7.90 8.31
C TYR A 81 1.08 -6.60 8.23
N LEU A 82 1.64 -5.47 8.70
CA LEU A 82 1.05 -4.14 8.48
C LEU A 82 0.87 -3.88 6.98
N ARG A 83 1.93 -4.06 6.19
CA ARG A 83 1.92 -3.79 4.74
C ARG A 83 0.91 -4.64 3.97
N ARG A 84 0.59 -5.86 4.43
CA ARG A 84 -0.45 -6.71 3.83
C ARG A 84 -1.85 -6.14 4.01
N LYS A 85 -2.07 -5.32 5.06
CA LYS A 85 -3.35 -4.66 5.32
C LYS A 85 -3.54 -3.38 4.52
N MET A 86 -2.51 -2.96 3.77
CA MET A 86 -2.52 -1.72 2.98
C MET A 86 -2.27 -2.03 1.50
N GLY A 87 -3.15 -1.53 0.64
CA GLY A 87 -3.00 -1.59 -0.81
C GLY A 87 -2.34 -0.31 -1.33
N VAL A 88 -1.02 -0.31 -1.54
CA VAL A 88 -0.28 0.87 -1.98
C VAL A 88 0.03 0.80 -3.47
N VAL A 89 -0.29 1.87 -4.20
CA VAL A 89 0.10 2.07 -5.59
C VAL A 89 1.04 3.27 -5.68
N PHE A 90 2.28 3.01 -6.05
CA PHE A 90 3.30 4.05 -6.24
C PHE A 90 3.18 4.72 -7.62
N GLN A 91 3.70 5.94 -7.73
CA GLN A 91 3.62 6.75 -8.95
C GLN A 91 4.34 6.10 -10.15
N ASP A 92 5.42 5.36 -9.91
CA ASP A 92 6.23 4.64 -10.90
C ASP A 92 5.78 3.18 -11.11
N PHE A 93 4.61 2.81 -10.54
CA PHE A 93 3.98 1.50 -10.54
C PHE A 93 4.83 0.35 -9.99
N GLN A 94 6.15 0.42 -10.01
CA GLN A 94 7.10 -0.58 -9.50
C GLN A 94 6.78 -2.02 -9.95
N LEU A 95 6.44 -2.20 -11.23
CA LEU A 95 6.26 -3.52 -11.83
C LEU A 95 7.63 -4.13 -12.13
N LEU A 96 7.75 -5.44 -11.91
CA LEU A 96 8.93 -6.22 -12.28
C LEU A 96 8.94 -6.38 -13.81
N MET A 97 9.87 -5.71 -14.48
CA MET A 97 9.90 -5.59 -15.94
C MET A 97 10.34 -6.87 -16.66
N ASP A 98 10.98 -7.79 -15.93
CA ASP A 98 11.48 -9.08 -16.38
C ASP A 98 10.45 -10.22 -16.25
N ARG A 99 9.25 -9.91 -15.80
CA ARG A 99 8.18 -10.87 -15.50
C ARG A 99 6.87 -10.49 -16.17
N SER A 100 6.05 -11.50 -16.50
CA SER A 100 4.69 -11.30 -16.99
C SER A 100 3.79 -10.62 -15.94
N VAL A 101 2.62 -10.14 -16.36
CA VAL A 101 1.58 -9.64 -15.43
C VAL A 101 1.23 -10.71 -14.39
N GLU A 102 0.99 -11.94 -14.82
CA GLU A 102 0.68 -13.05 -13.91
C GLU A 102 1.80 -13.28 -12.90
N ASP A 103 3.06 -13.29 -13.35
CA ASP A 103 4.20 -13.53 -12.48
C ASP A 103 4.48 -12.38 -11.50
N ASN A 104 4.17 -11.12 -11.91
CA ASN A 104 4.19 -9.97 -11.01
C ASN A 104 3.21 -10.14 -9.84
N LEU A 105 2.01 -10.64 -10.11
CA LEU A 105 0.98 -10.88 -9.11
C LEU A 105 1.29 -12.12 -8.27
N ARG A 106 1.70 -13.20 -8.90
CA ARG A 106 2.10 -14.46 -8.24
C ARG A 106 3.23 -14.25 -7.24
N PHE A 107 4.24 -13.48 -7.62
CA PHE A 107 5.37 -13.13 -6.76
C PHE A 107 4.93 -12.53 -5.42
N VAL A 108 3.93 -11.64 -5.44
CA VAL A 108 3.40 -11.03 -4.21
C VAL A 108 2.68 -12.06 -3.36
N LEU A 109 1.85 -12.92 -3.95
CA LEU A 109 1.13 -13.97 -3.22
C LEU A 109 2.11 -14.95 -2.56
N GLU A 110 3.14 -15.40 -3.28
CA GLU A 110 4.19 -16.27 -2.74
C GLU A 110 4.93 -15.59 -1.58
N ALA A 111 5.36 -14.34 -1.76
CA ALA A 111 6.04 -13.55 -0.73
C ALA A 111 5.16 -13.30 0.51
N THR A 112 3.84 -13.31 0.35
CA THR A 112 2.89 -13.14 1.45
C THR A 112 2.40 -14.47 2.05
N GLY A 113 2.96 -15.60 1.63
CA GLY A 113 2.78 -16.91 2.27
C GLY A 113 1.69 -17.80 1.67
N TRP A 114 1.16 -17.44 0.50
CA TRP A 114 0.25 -18.33 -0.23
C TRP A 114 1.02 -19.54 -0.75
N LYS A 115 0.46 -20.74 -0.60
CA LYS A 115 1.12 -22.00 -0.97
C LYS A 115 0.41 -22.77 -2.09
N SER A 116 -0.90 -22.59 -2.24
CA SER A 116 -1.69 -23.30 -3.24
C SER A 116 -1.63 -22.57 -4.59
N ALA A 117 -1.05 -23.20 -5.58
CA ALA A 117 -1.00 -22.68 -6.96
C ALA A 117 -2.40 -22.43 -7.53
N GLU A 118 -3.37 -23.31 -7.20
CA GLU A 118 -4.76 -23.16 -7.64
C GLU A 118 -5.42 -21.93 -7.04
N GLN A 119 -5.27 -21.73 -5.72
CA GLN A 119 -5.81 -20.54 -5.03
C GLN A 119 -5.15 -19.26 -5.53
N MET A 120 -3.83 -19.25 -5.75
CA MET A 120 -3.12 -18.10 -6.32
C MET A 120 -3.64 -17.78 -7.73
N SER A 121 -3.79 -18.79 -8.59
CA SER A 121 -4.31 -18.58 -9.95
C SER A 121 -5.75 -18.07 -9.96
N LYS A 122 -6.57 -18.53 -9.04
CA LYS A 122 -7.94 -18.03 -8.85
C LYS A 122 -7.91 -16.56 -8.43
N ARG A 123 -7.13 -16.23 -7.39
CA ARG A 123 -7.03 -14.86 -6.86
C ARG A 123 -6.48 -13.88 -7.91
N ILE A 124 -5.48 -14.28 -8.67
CA ILE A 124 -4.93 -13.46 -9.77
C ILE A 124 -6.00 -13.12 -10.80
N ARG A 125 -6.82 -14.09 -11.19
CA ARG A 125 -7.91 -13.84 -12.14
C ARG A 125 -8.96 -12.88 -11.56
N GLU A 126 -9.37 -13.07 -10.31
CA GLU A 126 -10.34 -12.21 -9.63
C GLU A 126 -9.88 -10.73 -9.63
N VAL A 127 -8.63 -10.46 -9.23
CA VAL A 127 -8.13 -9.08 -9.19
C VAL A 127 -7.90 -8.50 -10.59
N LEU A 128 -7.50 -9.31 -11.57
CA LEU A 128 -7.37 -8.86 -12.96
C LEU A 128 -8.72 -8.57 -13.60
N GLU A 129 -9.74 -9.36 -13.32
CA GLU A 129 -11.11 -9.13 -13.76
C GLU A 129 -11.67 -7.83 -13.17
N ALA A 130 -11.45 -7.59 -11.87
CA ALA A 130 -11.88 -6.38 -11.19
C ALA A 130 -11.32 -5.08 -11.82
N VAL A 131 -10.17 -5.15 -12.48
CA VAL A 131 -9.56 -4.00 -13.17
C VAL A 131 -9.66 -4.10 -14.71
N GLY A 132 -10.36 -5.11 -15.27
CA GLY A 132 -10.57 -5.31 -16.70
C GLY A 132 -9.29 -5.68 -17.46
N MET A 133 -8.39 -6.47 -16.83
CA MET A 133 -7.08 -6.81 -17.38
C MET A 133 -6.85 -8.33 -17.54
N GLU A 134 -7.86 -9.16 -17.41
CA GLU A 134 -7.78 -10.62 -17.47
C GLU A 134 -7.14 -11.13 -18.78
N ARG A 135 -7.38 -10.45 -19.90
CA ARG A 135 -6.82 -10.81 -21.21
C ARG A 135 -5.34 -10.45 -21.37
N LYS A 136 -4.79 -9.73 -20.42
CA LYS A 136 -3.40 -9.24 -20.46
C LYS A 136 -2.45 -9.99 -19.52
N MET A 137 -2.91 -11.05 -18.85
CA MET A 137 -2.14 -11.77 -17.81
C MET A 137 -0.79 -12.31 -18.29
N HIS A 138 -0.68 -12.68 -19.58
CA HIS A 138 0.56 -13.21 -20.16
C HIS A 138 1.46 -12.12 -20.78
N LYS A 139 1.04 -10.84 -20.74
CA LYS A 139 1.84 -9.74 -21.27
C LYS A 139 2.96 -9.34 -20.31
N MET A 140 4.05 -8.85 -20.90
CA MET A 140 5.13 -8.20 -20.13
C MET A 140 4.75 -6.73 -19.88
N PRO A 141 5.22 -6.08 -18.78
CA PRO A 141 4.89 -4.69 -18.49
C PRO A 141 5.22 -3.72 -19.63
N HIS A 142 6.33 -3.91 -20.34
CA HIS A 142 6.71 -3.06 -21.49
C HIS A 142 5.77 -3.17 -22.71
N GLN A 143 4.90 -4.18 -22.73
CA GLN A 143 3.87 -4.37 -23.77
C GLN A 143 2.54 -3.68 -23.43
N LEU A 144 2.47 -3.03 -22.25
CA LEU A 144 1.29 -2.36 -21.73
C LEU A 144 1.45 -0.84 -21.82
N SER A 145 0.35 -0.15 -22.09
CA SER A 145 0.29 1.31 -21.94
C SER A 145 0.43 1.71 -20.46
N GLY A 146 0.78 2.96 -20.16
CA GLY A 146 0.88 3.46 -18.79
C GLY A 146 -0.40 3.27 -17.98
N GLY A 147 -1.57 3.50 -18.58
CA GLY A 147 -2.86 3.25 -17.91
C GLY A 147 -3.13 1.75 -17.65
N GLU A 148 -2.66 0.84 -18.52
CA GLU A 148 -2.73 -0.60 -18.29
C GLU A 148 -1.77 -1.02 -17.17
N GLN A 149 -0.54 -0.49 -17.14
CA GLN A 149 0.42 -0.73 -16.06
C GLN A 149 -0.13 -0.26 -14.71
N GLN A 150 -0.78 0.90 -14.68
CA GLN A 150 -1.45 1.40 -13.49
C GLN A 150 -2.54 0.46 -12.99
N ARG A 151 -3.39 -0.06 -13.89
CA ARG A 151 -4.42 -1.04 -13.52
C ARG A 151 -3.81 -2.33 -12.98
N ILE A 152 -2.69 -2.80 -13.52
CA ILE A 152 -1.97 -3.96 -12.96
C ILE A 152 -1.41 -3.65 -11.57
N ALA A 153 -0.87 -2.46 -11.33
CA ALA A 153 -0.42 -2.04 -10.00
C ALA A 153 -1.58 -1.99 -9.00
N ILE A 154 -2.77 -1.54 -9.44
CA ILE A 154 -3.99 -1.60 -8.62
C ILE A 154 -4.39 -3.05 -8.34
N ALA A 155 -4.44 -3.93 -9.35
CA ALA A 155 -4.73 -5.35 -9.14
C ALA A 155 -3.77 -5.99 -8.13
N ARG A 156 -2.47 -5.66 -8.22
CA ARG A 156 -1.45 -6.12 -7.27
C ARG A 156 -1.72 -5.64 -5.84
N SER A 157 -2.16 -4.41 -5.67
CA SER A 157 -2.48 -3.87 -4.34
C SER A 157 -3.68 -4.58 -3.68
N LEU A 158 -4.61 -5.12 -4.47
CA LEU A 158 -5.81 -5.81 -4.01
C LEU A 158 -5.60 -7.28 -3.63
N LEU A 159 -4.44 -7.88 -3.91
CA LEU A 159 -4.22 -9.33 -3.77
C LEU A 159 -4.49 -9.88 -2.37
N ASN A 160 -4.13 -9.15 -1.32
CA ASN A 160 -4.26 -9.58 0.08
C ASN A 160 -5.50 -9.00 0.78
N ASP A 161 -6.52 -8.56 0.06
CA ASP A 161 -7.74 -7.95 0.60
C ASP A 161 -7.42 -6.85 1.64
N PRO A 162 -6.74 -5.76 1.24
CA PRO A 162 -6.30 -4.73 2.16
C PRO A 162 -7.49 -4.04 2.86
N GLU A 163 -7.24 -3.58 4.09
CA GLU A 163 -8.20 -2.79 4.88
C GLU A 163 -8.19 -1.30 4.46
N VAL A 164 -7.06 -0.85 3.82
CA VAL A 164 -6.84 0.53 3.34
C VAL A 164 -6.17 0.50 1.97
#